data_cf2ceefeeccc713df4cc407c3465ba3c
#
_entry.id   cf2ceefeeccc713df4cc407c3465ba3c
#
_cell.length_a   1.000
_cell.length_b   1.000
_cell.length_c   1.000
_cell.angle_alpha   90.00
_cell.angle_beta   90.00
_cell.angle_gamma   90.00
#
_symmetry.space_group_name_H-M   'P 1'
#
loop_
_entity.id
_entity.type
_entity.pdbx_description
1 polymer ?
#
loop_
_entity_poly.entity_id
_entity_poly.type
_entity_poly.pdbx_seq_one_letter_code
_entity_poly.pdbx_strand_id
1 'polypeptide(L)'
;MLEDNLKLGVNIDHIAVLREARKINDPDPLMALGICALNGANQITIHLREDRRHIHDEDVRRILETSSLPVNLECSINPEIIDIVCRLRPHRATLVPEKREEVTTEGGLDVKGQYESILNAINKLLENEIEVSLFIDPTHEAVEYSSKLGAQWIELHTGTYANVYAMRHSALPHSHHAIKSLRLSRKELDSRLNRSYEELVDAANKARMLGLKVAAGHGLNYQNVKPIVEIDTIEELNIGQSIIARAVFTGLATAVSDMKALCQR
;
A
#
# COMPACT_ATOMS: atom_id res chain seq x y z
N MET A 1 18.34 21.48 -8.45
CA MET A 1 17.28 20.59 -8.95
C MET A 1 17.06 19.58 -7.83
N LEU A 2 15.94 19.67 -7.10
CA LEU A 2 15.56 18.60 -6.19
C LEU A 2 15.25 17.40 -7.08
N GLU A 3 16.00 16.31 -6.91
CA GLU A 3 15.69 15.05 -7.58
C GLU A 3 14.28 14.65 -7.14
N ASP A 4 13.34 14.68 -8.08
CA ASP A 4 11.97 14.14 -7.93
C ASP A 4 12.05 12.61 -7.90
N ASN A 5 12.76 12.09 -6.91
CA ASN A 5 12.90 10.64 -6.74
C ASN A 5 11.64 10.10 -6.10
N LEU A 6 10.91 9.27 -6.87
CA LEU A 6 9.80 8.50 -6.37
C LEU A 6 10.20 7.71 -5.11
N LYS A 7 9.45 7.88 -4.03
CA LYS A 7 9.72 7.21 -2.76
C LYS A 7 9.27 5.74 -2.82
N LEU A 8 10.01 4.88 -2.16
CA LEU A 8 9.65 3.47 -1.95
C LEU A 8 9.32 3.23 -0.49
N GLY A 9 8.04 3.00 -0.19
CA GLY A 9 7.57 2.41 1.05
C GLY A 9 7.62 0.89 0.94
N VAL A 10 8.32 0.24 1.87
CA VAL A 10 8.41 -1.22 1.90
C VAL A 10 7.46 -1.75 2.97
N ASN A 11 6.39 -2.44 2.53
CA ASN A 11 5.50 -3.14 3.45
C ASN A 11 6.15 -4.46 3.89
N ILE A 12 6.33 -4.64 5.20
CA ILE A 12 7.03 -5.79 5.79
C ILE A 12 6.08 -6.82 6.44
N ASP A 13 4.77 -6.68 6.29
CA ASP A 13 3.76 -7.56 6.92
C ASP A 13 4.00 -9.03 6.61
N HIS A 14 4.41 -9.35 5.38
CA HIS A 14 4.60 -10.74 4.96
C HIS A 14 5.76 -11.44 5.69
N ILE A 15 6.67 -10.70 6.34
CA ILE A 15 7.66 -11.28 7.27
C ILE A 15 6.93 -11.80 8.52
N ALA A 16 6.00 -11.01 9.05
CA ALA A 16 5.16 -11.45 10.17
C ALA A 16 4.23 -12.60 9.76
N VAL A 17 3.70 -12.62 8.52
CA VAL A 17 2.94 -13.78 7.99
C VAL A 17 3.75 -15.07 8.05
N LEU A 18 5.04 -15.03 7.69
CA LEU A 18 5.93 -16.20 7.81
C LEU A 18 6.10 -16.63 9.27
N ARG A 19 6.25 -15.69 10.19
CA ARG A 19 6.30 -15.94 11.64
C ARG A 19 5.03 -16.64 12.13
N GLU A 20 3.87 -16.12 11.76
CA GLU A 20 2.58 -16.63 12.18
C GLU A 20 2.25 -18.01 11.58
N ALA A 21 2.84 -18.38 10.45
CA ALA A 21 2.69 -19.73 9.88
C ALA A 21 3.19 -20.84 10.82
N ARG A 22 4.12 -20.52 11.74
CA ARG A 22 4.67 -21.45 12.75
C ARG A 22 4.38 -21.03 14.18
N LYS A 23 3.83 -19.82 14.42
CA LYS A 23 3.56 -19.23 15.74
C LYS A 23 4.80 -19.26 16.65
N ILE A 24 5.94 -18.86 16.10
CA ILE A 24 7.23 -18.70 16.79
C ILE A 24 7.73 -17.27 16.59
N ASN A 25 8.82 -16.87 17.25
CA ASN A 25 9.33 -15.49 17.12
C ASN A 25 10.38 -15.33 16.00
N ASP A 26 10.24 -16.11 14.92
CA ASP A 26 11.18 -16.10 13.79
C ASP A 26 10.41 -16.34 12.47
N PRO A 27 10.59 -15.48 11.44
CA PRO A 27 11.43 -14.25 11.44
C PRO A 27 10.78 -13.08 12.22
N ASP A 28 11.60 -12.31 12.95
CA ASP A 28 11.15 -11.07 13.60
C ASP A 28 11.12 -9.94 12.56
N PRO A 29 9.95 -9.24 12.32
CA PRO A 29 9.86 -8.13 11.38
C PRO A 29 10.86 -6.99 11.64
N LEU A 30 11.31 -6.80 12.88
CA LEU A 30 12.30 -5.78 13.22
C LEU A 30 13.63 -5.98 12.52
N MET A 31 13.99 -7.21 12.20
CA MET A 31 15.23 -7.50 11.48
C MET A 31 15.25 -6.89 10.06
N ALA A 32 14.08 -6.60 9.50
CA ALA A 32 13.97 -5.99 8.18
C ALA A 32 14.29 -4.49 8.16
N LEU A 33 14.12 -3.77 9.27
CA LEU A 33 14.16 -2.30 9.32
C LEU A 33 15.49 -1.75 8.79
N GLY A 34 16.60 -2.19 9.38
CA GLY A 34 17.94 -1.76 8.95
C GLY A 34 18.28 -2.21 7.52
N ILE A 35 17.83 -3.41 7.12
CA ILE A 35 18.06 -3.93 5.77
C ILE A 35 17.31 -3.07 4.75
N CYS A 36 16.05 -2.74 4.98
CA CYS A 36 15.27 -1.89 4.11
C CYS A 36 15.89 -0.49 3.98
N ALA A 37 16.26 0.13 5.10
CA ALA A 37 16.86 1.46 5.13
C ALA A 37 18.17 1.52 4.32
N LEU A 38 19.08 0.55 4.52
CA LEU A 38 20.37 0.49 3.82
C LEU A 38 20.25 0.21 2.32
N ASN A 39 19.13 -0.35 1.87
CA ASN A 39 18.91 -0.74 0.47
C ASN A 39 17.91 0.16 -0.28
N GLY A 40 17.65 1.37 0.26
CA GLY A 40 16.98 2.43 -0.47
C GLY A 40 15.48 2.56 -0.23
N ALA A 41 14.92 1.87 0.75
CA ALA A 41 13.57 2.19 1.23
C ALA A 41 13.54 3.62 1.81
N ASN A 42 12.44 4.33 1.56
CA ASN A 42 12.21 5.67 2.10
C ASN A 42 11.25 5.64 3.30
N GLN A 43 10.50 4.55 3.46
CA GLN A 43 9.49 4.37 4.48
C GLN A 43 9.29 2.87 4.76
N ILE A 44 8.90 2.55 5.97
CA ILE A 44 8.38 1.23 6.35
C ILE A 44 6.86 1.32 6.41
N THR A 45 6.18 0.38 5.78
CA THR A 45 4.73 0.24 5.87
C THR A 45 4.40 -1.06 6.60
N ILE A 46 3.46 -0.99 7.53
CA ILE A 46 2.91 -2.13 8.28
C ILE A 46 1.41 -1.96 8.45
N HIS A 47 0.68 -3.07 8.55
CA HIS A 47 -0.77 -3.06 8.74
C HIS A 47 -1.17 -3.70 10.07
N LEU A 48 -1.71 -2.89 10.99
CA LEU A 48 -2.32 -3.36 12.22
C LEU A 48 -3.78 -3.72 11.97
N ARG A 49 -4.05 -4.96 11.58
CA ARG A 49 -5.41 -5.44 11.36
C ARG A 49 -6.18 -5.61 12.66
N GLU A 50 -7.51 -5.49 12.59
CA GLU A 50 -8.39 -5.73 13.75
C GLU A 50 -8.22 -7.15 14.32
N ASP A 51 -8.00 -8.15 13.46
CA ASP A 51 -7.83 -9.55 13.85
C ASP A 51 -6.39 -9.95 14.24
N ARG A 52 -5.43 -9.03 14.13
CA ARG A 52 -3.99 -9.26 14.49
C ARG A 52 -3.39 -10.52 13.85
N ARG A 53 -3.82 -10.90 12.64
CA ARG A 53 -3.37 -12.17 12.02
C ARG A 53 -1.88 -12.23 11.68
N HIS A 54 -1.18 -11.10 11.63
CA HIS A 54 0.27 -11.04 11.35
C HIS A 54 1.00 -10.01 12.21
N ILE A 55 0.78 -8.72 12.05
CA ILE A 55 1.37 -7.66 12.89
C ILE A 55 0.54 -7.52 14.17
N HIS A 56 1.20 -7.51 15.32
CA HIS A 56 0.62 -7.33 16.64
C HIS A 56 0.96 -5.95 17.20
N ASP A 57 0.21 -5.50 18.21
CA ASP A 57 0.40 -4.17 18.83
C ASP A 57 1.85 -3.96 19.33
N GLU A 58 2.47 -5.03 19.86
CA GLU A 58 3.86 -4.99 20.33
C GLU A 58 4.86 -4.85 19.17
N ASP A 59 4.58 -5.46 18.00
CA ASP A 59 5.40 -5.27 16.81
C ASP A 59 5.38 -3.79 16.40
N VAL A 60 4.18 -3.18 16.34
CA VAL A 60 4.04 -1.76 15.97
C VAL A 60 4.83 -0.88 16.92
N ARG A 61 4.68 -1.07 18.25
CA ARG A 61 5.43 -0.30 19.25
C ARG A 61 6.94 -0.40 19.03
N ARG A 62 7.46 -1.63 18.90
CA ARG A 62 8.90 -1.89 18.71
C ARG A 62 9.42 -1.34 17.37
N ILE A 63 8.64 -1.45 16.30
CA ILE A 63 9.00 -0.90 14.98
C ILE A 63 9.09 0.62 15.05
N LEU A 64 8.12 1.29 15.69
CA LEU A 64 8.12 2.74 15.85
C LEU A 64 9.31 3.24 16.69
N GLU A 65 9.70 2.51 17.73
CA GLU A 65 10.85 2.84 18.60
C GLU A 65 12.20 2.60 17.91
N THR A 66 12.26 1.67 16.94
CA THR A 66 13.53 1.19 16.36
C THR A 66 13.80 1.73 14.96
N SER A 67 12.76 2.02 14.20
CA SER A 67 12.90 2.41 12.79
C SER A 67 13.61 3.76 12.64
N SER A 68 14.66 3.78 11.81
CA SER A 68 15.31 5.01 11.36
C SER A 68 14.57 5.69 10.19
N LEU A 69 13.59 5.01 9.60
CA LEU A 69 12.73 5.52 8.54
C LEU A 69 11.36 5.89 9.10
N PRO A 70 10.64 6.83 8.45
CA PRO A 70 9.24 7.05 8.74
C PRO A 70 8.44 5.75 8.67
N VAL A 71 7.43 5.60 9.53
CA VAL A 71 6.53 4.44 9.54
C VAL A 71 5.15 4.89 9.13
N ASN A 72 4.62 4.24 8.09
CA ASN A 72 3.23 4.32 7.66
C ASN A 72 2.47 3.14 8.27
N LEU A 73 1.48 3.41 9.13
CA LEU A 73 0.66 2.39 9.77
C LEU A 73 -0.69 2.31 9.07
N GLU A 74 -0.92 1.23 8.32
CA GLU A 74 -2.24 0.93 7.76
C GLU A 74 -3.16 0.42 8.86
N CYS A 75 -4.40 0.91 8.89
CA CYS A 75 -5.36 0.54 9.91
C CYS A 75 -6.81 0.77 9.46
N SER A 76 -7.76 0.11 10.12
CA SER A 76 -9.18 0.36 9.91
C SER A 76 -9.64 1.67 10.57
N ILE A 77 -10.85 2.10 10.20
CA ILE A 77 -11.52 3.25 10.86
C ILE A 77 -12.23 2.88 12.18
N ASN A 78 -12.06 1.66 12.65
CA ASN A 78 -12.62 1.21 13.92
C ASN A 78 -12.12 2.10 15.08
N PRO A 79 -13.01 2.66 15.92
CA PRO A 79 -12.60 3.59 16.97
C PRO A 79 -11.55 3.03 17.94
N GLU A 80 -11.60 1.73 18.25
CA GLU A 80 -10.62 1.08 19.13
C GLU A 80 -9.23 1.03 18.49
N ILE A 81 -9.17 0.79 17.16
CA ILE A 81 -7.92 0.80 16.39
C ILE A 81 -7.38 2.23 16.32
N ILE A 82 -8.22 3.21 16.02
CA ILE A 82 -7.82 4.63 15.99
C ILE A 82 -7.27 5.07 17.35
N ASP A 83 -7.86 4.61 18.46
CA ASP A 83 -7.33 4.88 19.82
C ASP A 83 -5.93 4.30 20.04
N ILE A 84 -5.67 3.11 19.51
CA ILE A 84 -4.35 2.47 19.57
C ILE A 84 -3.35 3.29 18.72
N VAL A 85 -3.73 3.64 17.48
CA VAL A 85 -2.90 4.43 16.57
C VAL A 85 -2.53 5.79 17.18
N CYS A 86 -3.49 6.49 17.80
CA CYS A 86 -3.25 7.77 18.50
C CYS A 86 -2.27 7.63 19.67
N ARG A 87 -2.29 6.50 20.39
CA ARG A 87 -1.32 6.24 21.47
C ARG A 87 0.08 5.94 20.93
N LEU A 88 0.15 5.22 19.81
CA LEU A 88 1.41 4.77 19.19
C LEU A 88 2.10 5.88 18.38
N ARG A 89 1.34 6.84 17.84
CA ARG A 89 1.81 7.99 17.07
C ARG A 89 2.78 7.65 15.93
N PRO A 90 2.34 6.86 14.92
CA PRO A 90 3.14 6.67 13.71
C PRO A 90 3.31 8.00 12.95
N HIS A 91 4.27 8.06 12.03
CA HIS A 91 4.47 9.24 11.19
C HIS A 91 3.26 9.49 10.27
N ARG A 92 2.65 8.41 9.76
CA ARG A 92 1.43 8.43 8.94
C ARG A 92 0.53 7.29 9.33
N ALA A 93 -0.78 7.52 9.28
CA ALA A 93 -1.80 6.49 9.31
C ALA A 93 -2.51 6.43 7.95
N THR A 94 -2.50 5.26 7.30
CA THR A 94 -3.29 5.02 6.09
C THR A 94 -4.55 4.26 6.46
N LEU A 95 -5.72 4.90 6.26
CA LEU A 95 -7.00 4.28 6.54
C LEU A 95 -7.39 3.35 5.39
N VAL A 96 -7.59 2.07 5.71
CA VAL A 96 -7.88 1.00 4.76
C VAL A 96 -9.19 0.29 5.10
N PRO A 97 -9.90 -0.32 4.12
CA PRO A 97 -11.06 -1.14 4.43
C PRO A 97 -10.62 -2.44 5.11
N GLU A 98 -11.28 -2.82 6.21
CA GLU A 98 -11.07 -4.11 6.87
C GLU A 98 -12.10 -5.12 6.40
N LYS A 99 -11.67 -6.02 5.53
CA LYS A 99 -12.42 -7.21 5.15
C LYS A 99 -11.67 -8.45 5.62
N ARG A 100 -12.38 -9.56 5.80
CA ARG A 100 -11.79 -10.79 6.34
C ARG A 100 -10.78 -11.47 5.42
N GLU A 101 -10.81 -11.15 4.12
CA GLU A 101 -9.97 -11.79 3.10
C GLU A 101 -9.07 -10.76 2.41
N GLU A 102 -7.77 -11.01 2.42
CA GLU A 102 -6.77 -10.20 1.69
C GLU A 102 -6.64 -10.70 0.25
N VAL A 103 -7.68 -10.55 -0.53
CA VAL A 103 -7.63 -10.87 -1.96
C VAL A 103 -7.54 -9.59 -2.79
N THR A 104 -6.78 -9.65 -3.85
CA THR A 104 -6.53 -8.55 -4.79
C THR A 104 -7.79 -7.99 -5.49
N THR A 105 -8.96 -8.51 -5.18
CA THR A 105 -10.26 -8.05 -5.70
C THR A 105 -11.00 -7.12 -4.74
N GLU A 106 -10.44 -6.84 -3.56
CA GLU A 106 -11.02 -5.88 -2.63
C GLU A 106 -10.76 -4.47 -3.12
N GLY A 107 -11.76 -3.58 -2.99
CA GLY A 107 -11.68 -2.19 -3.39
C GLY A 107 -11.05 -1.31 -2.30
N GLY A 108 -10.92 -0.02 -2.61
CA GLY A 108 -10.52 1.01 -1.64
C GLY A 108 -11.59 1.28 -0.59
N LEU A 109 -11.26 2.15 0.35
CA LEU A 109 -12.16 2.61 1.42
C LEU A 109 -13.38 3.33 0.81
N ASP A 110 -14.57 3.00 1.26
CA ASP A 110 -15.80 3.67 0.85
C ASP A 110 -15.91 5.06 1.52
N VAL A 111 -15.18 6.02 0.95
CA VAL A 111 -15.07 7.39 1.48
C VAL A 111 -16.38 8.19 1.40
N LYS A 112 -17.34 7.75 0.59
CA LYS A 112 -18.67 8.37 0.47
C LYS A 112 -19.65 7.76 1.46
N GLY A 113 -19.77 6.43 1.47
CA GLY A 113 -20.73 5.73 2.30
C GLY A 113 -20.37 5.77 3.79
N GLN A 114 -19.10 5.92 4.13
CA GLN A 114 -18.61 5.96 5.51
C GLN A 114 -18.09 7.36 5.91
N TYR A 115 -18.55 8.42 5.23
CA TYR A 115 -18.01 9.79 5.35
C TYR A 115 -17.83 10.25 6.81
N GLU A 116 -18.89 10.20 7.62
CA GLU A 116 -18.86 10.68 9.00
C GLU A 116 -17.89 9.88 9.89
N SER A 117 -17.83 8.57 9.71
CA SER A 117 -16.92 7.71 10.47
C SER A 117 -15.46 7.99 10.12
N ILE A 118 -15.18 8.19 8.83
CA ILE A 118 -13.84 8.53 8.33
C ILE A 118 -13.45 9.93 8.81
N LEU A 119 -14.36 10.91 8.72
CA LEU A 119 -14.10 12.28 9.20
C LEU A 119 -13.74 12.30 10.68
N ASN A 120 -14.46 11.55 11.52
CA ASN A 120 -14.16 11.43 12.94
C ASN A 120 -12.78 10.80 13.19
N ALA A 121 -12.42 9.74 12.42
CA ALA A 121 -11.10 9.12 12.51
C ALA A 121 -9.98 10.08 12.10
N ILE A 122 -10.15 10.81 10.98
CA ILE A 122 -9.19 11.80 10.50
C ILE A 122 -8.97 12.90 11.53
N ASN A 123 -10.05 13.50 12.06
CA ASN A 123 -9.93 14.57 13.05
C ASN A 123 -9.12 14.12 14.27
N LYS A 124 -9.41 12.90 14.77
CA LYS A 124 -8.71 12.36 15.93
C LYS A 124 -7.22 12.09 15.66
N LEU A 125 -6.88 11.60 14.47
CA LEU A 125 -5.49 11.39 14.05
C LEU A 125 -4.74 12.72 13.94
N LEU A 126 -5.35 13.74 13.30
CA LEU A 126 -4.78 15.07 13.14
C LEU A 126 -4.57 15.78 14.48
N GLU A 127 -5.50 15.67 15.44
CA GLU A 127 -5.34 16.17 16.80
C GLU A 127 -4.14 15.55 17.52
N ASN A 128 -3.70 14.37 17.12
CA ASN A 128 -2.52 13.69 17.64
C ASN A 128 -1.27 13.87 16.77
N GLU A 129 -1.30 14.82 15.82
CA GLU A 129 -0.17 15.17 14.93
C GLU A 129 0.26 14.01 13.99
N ILE A 130 -0.67 13.14 13.65
CA ILE A 130 -0.44 12.00 12.74
C ILE A 130 -0.89 12.40 11.33
N GLU A 131 0.00 12.28 10.34
CA GLU A 131 -0.33 12.50 8.93
C GLU A 131 -1.31 11.43 8.44
N VAL A 132 -2.35 11.81 7.68
CA VAL A 132 -3.42 10.89 7.28
C VAL A 132 -3.40 10.65 5.79
N SER A 133 -3.48 9.37 5.41
CA SER A 133 -3.68 8.87 4.06
C SER A 133 -4.96 8.04 3.97
N LEU A 134 -5.64 8.07 2.82
CA LEU A 134 -6.80 7.22 2.54
C LEU A 134 -6.48 6.27 1.38
N PHE A 135 -6.62 4.98 1.60
CA PHE A 135 -6.50 3.96 0.56
C PHE A 135 -7.80 3.88 -0.23
N ILE A 136 -7.79 4.32 -1.48
CA ILE A 136 -9.01 4.52 -2.29
C ILE A 136 -8.89 3.90 -3.67
N ASP A 137 -10.04 3.57 -4.27
CA ASP A 137 -10.09 3.24 -5.69
C ASP A 137 -9.77 4.49 -6.55
N PRO A 138 -9.13 4.32 -7.72
CA PRO A 138 -8.72 5.42 -8.59
C PRO A 138 -9.91 6.02 -9.35
N THR A 139 -10.84 6.62 -8.62
CA THR A 139 -12.02 7.31 -9.17
C THR A 139 -12.02 8.78 -8.78
N HIS A 140 -12.51 9.64 -9.67
CA HIS A 140 -12.65 11.06 -9.37
C HIS A 140 -13.53 11.32 -8.14
N GLU A 141 -14.59 10.54 -7.96
CA GLU A 141 -15.48 10.66 -6.80
C GLU A 141 -14.72 10.38 -5.49
N ALA A 142 -13.96 9.28 -5.41
CA ALA A 142 -13.18 8.94 -4.22
C ALA A 142 -12.12 10.01 -3.91
N VAL A 143 -11.43 10.52 -4.93
CA VAL A 143 -10.44 11.61 -4.78
C VAL A 143 -11.10 12.90 -4.24
N GLU A 144 -12.27 13.30 -4.77
CA GLU A 144 -13.00 14.48 -4.31
C GLU A 144 -13.49 14.35 -2.86
N TYR A 145 -14.00 13.19 -2.48
CA TYR A 145 -14.39 12.94 -1.09
C TYR A 145 -13.19 12.93 -0.15
N SER A 146 -12.05 12.37 -0.57
CA SER A 146 -10.81 12.38 0.22
C SER A 146 -10.32 13.80 0.50
N SER A 147 -10.38 14.67 -0.51
CA SER A 147 -10.04 16.09 -0.35
C SER A 147 -11.01 16.81 0.61
N LYS A 148 -12.33 16.57 0.49
CA LYS A 148 -13.35 17.15 1.39
C LYS A 148 -13.20 16.67 2.83
N LEU A 149 -12.73 15.45 3.04
CA LEU A 149 -12.45 14.87 4.35
C LEU A 149 -11.20 15.48 5.01
N GLY A 150 -10.36 16.23 4.28
CA GLY A 150 -9.16 16.86 4.82
C GLY A 150 -7.95 15.95 4.95
N ALA A 151 -7.92 14.82 4.24
CA ALA A 151 -6.73 13.98 4.15
C ALA A 151 -5.56 14.75 3.48
N GLN A 152 -4.32 14.49 3.92
CA GLN A 152 -3.13 15.04 3.27
C GLN A 152 -2.63 14.18 2.12
N TRP A 153 -2.85 12.86 2.23
CA TRP A 153 -2.48 11.87 1.23
C TRP A 153 -3.67 11.04 0.78
N ILE A 154 -3.55 10.51 -0.41
CA ILE A 154 -4.29 9.33 -0.83
C ILE A 154 -3.30 8.26 -1.29
N GLU A 155 -3.68 6.99 -1.12
CA GLU A 155 -3.02 5.87 -1.77
C GLU A 155 -3.98 5.24 -2.78
N LEU A 156 -3.63 5.31 -4.06
CA LEU A 156 -4.42 4.75 -5.14
C LEU A 156 -4.27 3.23 -5.19
N HIS A 157 -5.38 2.53 -5.10
CA HIS A 157 -5.45 1.07 -5.19
C HIS A 157 -5.11 0.61 -6.61
N THR A 158 -3.95 -0.05 -6.78
CA THR A 158 -3.50 -0.55 -8.08
C THR A 158 -3.94 -1.99 -8.39
N GLY A 159 -4.75 -2.61 -7.52
CA GLY A 159 -5.10 -4.03 -7.62
C GLY A 159 -5.79 -4.42 -8.92
N THR A 160 -6.71 -3.60 -9.43
CA THR A 160 -7.36 -3.87 -10.73
C THR A 160 -6.34 -3.93 -11.86
N TYR A 161 -5.45 -2.94 -11.94
CA TYR A 161 -4.34 -2.92 -12.91
C TYR A 161 -3.44 -4.17 -12.76
N ALA A 162 -3.01 -4.45 -11.53
CA ALA A 162 -2.12 -5.57 -11.24
C ALA A 162 -2.74 -6.94 -11.59
N ASN A 163 -4.02 -7.13 -11.31
CA ASN A 163 -4.77 -8.35 -11.61
C ASN A 163 -4.90 -8.57 -13.12
N VAL A 164 -5.28 -7.53 -13.86
CA VAL A 164 -5.39 -7.61 -15.33
C VAL A 164 -4.01 -7.85 -15.93
N TYR A 165 -2.97 -7.18 -15.43
CA TYR A 165 -1.59 -7.42 -15.86
C TYR A 165 -1.17 -8.87 -15.64
N ALA A 166 -1.43 -9.42 -14.45
CA ALA A 166 -1.06 -10.79 -14.13
C ALA A 166 -1.82 -11.81 -14.99
N MET A 167 -3.12 -11.60 -15.22
CA MET A 167 -3.91 -12.46 -16.13
C MET A 167 -3.45 -12.37 -17.58
N ARG A 168 -2.88 -11.25 -18.00
CA ARG A 168 -2.42 -11.03 -19.38
C ARG A 168 -1.00 -11.50 -19.63
N HIS A 169 -0.09 -11.32 -18.66
CA HIS A 169 1.36 -11.42 -18.88
C HIS A 169 2.08 -12.45 -17.99
N SER A 170 1.37 -13.18 -17.10
CA SER A 170 1.98 -14.18 -16.23
C SER A 170 1.39 -15.58 -16.42
N ALA A 171 1.83 -16.52 -15.58
CA ALA A 171 1.27 -17.88 -15.52
C ALA A 171 -0.05 -17.96 -14.73
N LEU A 172 -0.54 -16.86 -14.17
CA LEU A 172 -1.74 -16.83 -13.34
C LEU A 172 -2.98 -17.47 -14.01
N PRO A 173 -3.27 -17.25 -15.32
CA PRO A 173 -4.41 -17.87 -16.00
C PRO A 173 -4.43 -19.41 -15.96
N HIS A 174 -3.26 -20.01 -15.82
CA HIS A 174 -3.06 -21.48 -15.82
C HIS A 174 -2.97 -22.06 -14.40
N SER A 175 -3.10 -21.23 -13.38
CA SER A 175 -3.04 -21.65 -11.97
C SER A 175 -4.45 -21.83 -11.38
N HIS A 176 -4.52 -22.47 -10.21
CA HIS A 176 -5.77 -22.57 -9.43
C HIS A 176 -6.22 -21.23 -8.83
N HIS A 177 -5.35 -20.21 -8.85
CA HIS A 177 -5.65 -18.84 -8.47
C HIS A 177 -6.13 -17.95 -9.61
N ALA A 178 -6.35 -18.51 -10.82
CA ALA A 178 -6.85 -17.76 -11.97
C ALA A 178 -8.14 -17.00 -11.63
N ILE A 179 -8.15 -15.69 -11.91
CA ILE A 179 -9.29 -14.82 -11.61
C ILE A 179 -10.40 -15.08 -12.63
N LYS A 180 -11.49 -15.70 -12.17
CA LYS A 180 -12.59 -16.15 -13.05
C LYS A 180 -13.20 -15.05 -13.89
N SER A 181 -13.40 -13.86 -13.31
CA SER A 181 -13.96 -12.67 -13.99
C SER A 181 -13.03 -12.07 -15.06
N LEU A 182 -11.75 -12.46 -15.05
CA LEU A 182 -10.72 -12.02 -15.99
C LEU A 182 -10.30 -13.11 -16.98
N ARG A 183 -11.08 -14.19 -17.11
CA ARG A 183 -10.89 -15.18 -18.18
C ARG A 183 -11.45 -14.64 -19.50
N LEU A 184 -10.72 -13.71 -20.09
CA LEU A 184 -11.09 -12.94 -21.27
C LEU A 184 -10.11 -13.20 -22.42
N SER A 185 -10.47 -12.74 -23.61
CA SER A 185 -9.54 -12.73 -24.74
C SER A 185 -8.36 -11.77 -24.48
N ARG A 186 -7.25 -12.01 -25.18
CA ARG A 186 -6.06 -11.11 -25.09
C ARG A 186 -6.44 -9.66 -25.37
N LYS A 187 -7.24 -9.41 -26.41
CA LYS A 187 -7.67 -8.06 -26.80
C LYS A 187 -8.49 -7.39 -25.70
N GLU A 188 -9.37 -8.12 -25.04
CA GLU A 188 -10.17 -7.57 -23.93
C GLU A 188 -9.29 -7.29 -22.70
N LEU A 189 -8.32 -8.17 -22.38
CA LEU A 189 -7.35 -7.94 -21.31
C LEU A 189 -6.48 -6.71 -21.60
N ASP A 190 -5.98 -6.56 -22.84
CA ASP A 190 -5.21 -5.37 -23.24
C ASP A 190 -6.04 -4.10 -23.11
N SER A 191 -7.31 -4.10 -23.54
CA SER A 191 -8.21 -2.96 -23.38
C SER A 191 -8.46 -2.61 -21.91
N ARG A 192 -8.68 -3.61 -21.05
CA ARG A 192 -8.88 -3.41 -19.60
C ARG A 192 -7.62 -2.92 -18.90
N LEU A 193 -6.46 -3.42 -19.31
CA LEU A 193 -5.18 -2.99 -18.78
C LEU A 193 -4.94 -1.50 -19.05
N ASN A 194 -5.12 -1.08 -20.32
CA ASN A 194 -5.00 0.32 -20.69
C ASN A 194 -5.98 1.20 -19.91
N ARG A 195 -7.24 0.79 -19.83
CA ARG A 195 -8.26 1.54 -19.08
C ARG A 195 -7.89 1.68 -17.60
N SER A 196 -7.48 0.59 -16.94
CA SER A 196 -7.12 0.65 -15.51
C SER A 196 -5.86 1.51 -15.26
N TYR A 197 -4.95 1.58 -16.22
CA TYR A 197 -3.81 2.50 -16.17
C TYR A 197 -4.27 3.96 -16.35
N GLU A 198 -5.12 4.25 -17.33
CA GLU A 198 -5.68 5.59 -17.55
C GLU A 198 -6.45 6.08 -16.33
N GLU A 199 -7.25 5.23 -15.69
CA GLU A 199 -7.96 5.55 -14.45
C GLU A 199 -6.99 5.96 -13.31
N LEU A 200 -5.83 5.30 -13.19
CA LEU A 200 -4.79 5.68 -12.23
C LEU A 200 -4.17 7.04 -12.56
N VAL A 201 -3.84 7.29 -13.83
CA VAL A 201 -3.30 8.59 -14.29
C VAL A 201 -4.28 9.73 -14.01
N ASP A 202 -5.55 9.54 -14.36
CA ASP A 202 -6.59 10.56 -14.21
C ASP A 202 -6.85 10.86 -12.73
N ALA A 203 -6.93 9.83 -11.89
CA ALA A 203 -7.12 9.97 -10.45
C ALA A 203 -5.92 10.69 -9.79
N ALA A 204 -4.69 10.32 -10.16
CA ALA A 204 -3.48 10.94 -9.63
C ALA A 204 -3.39 12.43 -10.01
N ASN A 205 -3.70 12.77 -11.27
CA ASN A 205 -3.75 14.16 -11.73
C ASN A 205 -4.83 14.98 -11.01
N LYS A 206 -6.03 14.40 -10.85
CA LYS A 206 -7.12 15.03 -10.11
C LYS A 206 -6.74 15.29 -8.65
N ALA A 207 -6.09 14.35 -8.00
CA ALA A 207 -5.62 14.47 -6.62
C ALA A 207 -4.63 15.63 -6.46
N ARG A 208 -3.64 15.72 -7.34
CA ARG A 208 -2.68 16.82 -7.36
C ARG A 208 -3.35 18.18 -7.55
N MET A 209 -4.35 18.28 -8.45
CA MET A 209 -5.12 19.50 -8.64
C MET A 209 -5.89 19.94 -7.38
N LEU A 210 -6.27 19.01 -6.53
CA LEU A 210 -6.94 19.26 -5.26
C LEU A 210 -5.95 19.44 -4.08
N GLY A 211 -4.64 19.44 -4.33
CA GLY A 211 -3.61 19.64 -3.31
C GLY A 211 -3.30 18.40 -2.47
N LEU A 212 -3.77 17.22 -2.87
CA LEU A 212 -3.45 15.96 -2.22
C LEU A 212 -2.10 15.43 -2.71
N LYS A 213 -1.32 14.86 -1.80
CA LYS A 213 -0.16 14.03 -2.14
C LYS A 213 -0.62 12.62 -2.53
N VAL A 214 0.08 12.00 -3.47
CA VAL A 214 -0.37 10.73 -4.05
C VAL A 214 0.64 9.63 -3.83
N ALA A 215 0.21 8.59 -3.13
CA ALA A 215 0.86 7.28 -3.12
C ALA A 215 0.08 6.30 -4.01
N ALA A 216 0.70 5.17 -4.36
CA ALA A 216 0.02 4.07 -5.03
C ALA A 216 0.57 2.73 -4.52
N GLY A 217 -0.30 1.73 -4.42
CA GLY A 217 0.08 0.43 -3.87
C GLY A 217 -0.92 -0.67 -4.14
N HIS A 218 -0.60 -1.84 -3.62
CA HIS A 218 -1.35 -3.07 -3.70
C HIS A 218 -1.26 -3.80 -5.06
N GLY A 219 -0.51 -4.90 -5.09
CA GLY A 219 -0.37 -5.77 -6.27
C GLY A 219 0.78 -5.40 -7.21
N LEU A 220 1.54 -4.34 -6.92
CA LEU A 220 2.72 -3.97 -7.68
C LEU A 220 3.87 -4.98 -7.48
N ASN A 221 4.60 -5.23 -8.56
CA ASN A 221 5.72 -6.15 -8.58
C ASN A 221 6.77 -5.73 -9.61
N TYR A 222 7.88 -6.47 -9.71
CA TYR A 222 9.01 -6.18 -10.61
C TYR A 222 8.66 -6.17 -12.11
N GLN A 223 7.53 -6.72 -12.50
CA GLN A 223 7.11 -6.80 -13.90
C GLN A 223 6.14 -5.69 -14.29
N ASN A 224 5.29 -5.24 -13.34
CA ASN A 224 4.21 -4.31 -13.63
C ASN A 224 4.43 -2.89 -13.07
N VAL A 225 5.48 -2.66 -12.25
CA VAL A 225 5.69 -1.39 -11.56
C VAL A 225 6.10 -0.25 -12.50
N LYS A 226 6.86 -0.54 -13.58
CA LYS A 226 7.47 0.50 -14.42
C LYS A 226 6.47 1.51 -15.01
N PRO A 227 5.32 1.11 -15.58
CA PRO A 227 4.35 2.09 -16.07
C PRO A 227 3.79 3.00 -14.95
N ILE A 228 3.66 2.49 -13.73
CA ILE A 228 3.17 3.29 -12.59
C ILE A 228 4.23 4.30 -12.12
N VAL A 229 5.51 3.94 -12.19
CA VAL A 229 6.64 4.85 -11.91
C VAL A 229 6.61 6.06 -12.85
N GLU A 230 6.18 5.89 -14.10
CA GLU A 230 6.12 6.94 -15.10
C GLU A 230 4.98 7.95 -14.91
N ILE A 231 4.09 7.74 -13.92
CA ILE A 231 3.04 8.71 -13.55
C ILE A 231 3.66 9.77 -12.63
N ASP A 232 4.04 10.93 -13.19
CA ASP A 232 4.77 11.99 -12.48
C ASP A 232 4.09 12.53 -11.23
N THR A 233 2.77 12.41 -11.14
CA THR A 233 1.97 12.89 -10.00
C THR A 233 1.98 11.93 -8.81
N ILE A 234 2.48 10.70 -8.96
CA ILE A 234 2.66 9.76 -7.86
C ILE A 234 4.01 10.04 -7.18
N GLU A 235 4.00 10.29 -5.90
CA GLU A 235 5.18 10.64 -5.09
C GLU A 235 5.77 9.43 -4.35
N GLU A 236 4.97 8.37 -4.13
CA GLU A 236 5.35 7.22 -3.33
C GLU A 236 4.70 5.93 -3.82
N LEU A 237 5.44 4.82 -3.77
CA LEU A 237 4.89 3.47 -4.00
C LEU A 237 5.02 2.64 -2.73
N ASN A 238 3.90 2.02 -2.29
CA ASN A 238 3.89 1.08 -1.17
C ASN A 238 3.83 -0.35 -1.71
N ILE A 239 4.93 -1.10 -1.53
CA ILE A 239 5.10 -2.44 -2.11
C ILE A 239 5.57 -3.42 -1.02
N GLY A 240 4.85 -4.53 -0.86
CA GLY A 240 5.18 -5.52 0.17
C GLY A 240 5.36 -6.93 -0.38
N GLN A 241 4.26 -7.60 -0.69
CA GLN A 241 4.23 -9.02 -1.01
C GLN A 241 5.28 -9.44 -2.05
N SER A 242 5.42 -8.71 -3.14
CA SER A 242 6.37 -9.05 -4.22
C SER A 242 7.84 -8.91 -3.80
N ILE A 243 8.15 -7.93 -2.93
CA ILE A 243 9.50 -7.77 -2.38
C ILE A 243 9.84 -8.95 -1.46
N ILE A 244 8.93 -9.32 -0.55
CA ILE A 244 9.16 -10.43 0.38
C ILE A 244 9.20 -11.77 -0.38
N ALA A 245 8.33 -11.97 -1.36
CA ALA A 245 8.36 -13.18 -2.21
C ALA A 245 9.71 -13.32 -2.96
N ARG A 246 10.24 -12.22 -3.52
CA ARG A 246 11.56 -12.22 -4.17
C ARG A 246 12.68 -12.47 -3.14
N ALA A 247 12.56 -11.91 -1.94
CA ALA A 247 13.54 -12.05 -0.87
C ALA A 247 13.76 -13.52 -0.43
N VAL A 248 12.75 -14.38 -0.59
CA VAL A 248 12.87 -15.83 -0.34
C VAL A 248 14.00 -16.46 -1.19
N PHE A 249 14.26 -15.94 -2.39
CA PHE A 249 15.25 -16.47 -3.32
C PHE A 249 16.54 -15.65 -3.35
N THR A 250 16.48 -14.36 -3.12
CA THR A 250 17.61 -13.43 -3.33
C THR A 250 18.14 -12.80 -2.05
N GLY A 251 17.43 -12.97 -0.94
CA GLY A 251 17.62 -12.19 0.29
C GLY A 251 16.95 -10.80 0.20
N LEU A 252 16.59 -10.25 1.36
CA LEU A 252 15.82 -9.00 1.46
C LEU A 252 16.57 -7.79 0.90
N ALA A 253 17.87 -7.69 1.18
CA ALA A 253 18.71 -6.59 0.69
C ALA A 253 18.64 -6.44 -0.84
N THR A 254 18.88 -7.54 -1.57
CA THR A 254 18.79 -7.55 -3.03
C THR A 254 17.38 -7.24 -3.52
N ALA A 255 16.36 -7.83 -2.89
CA ALA A 255 14.99 -7.59 -3.28
C ALA A 255 14.59 -6.11 -3.16
N VAL A 256 14.93 -5.45 -2.05
CA VAL A 256 14.64 -4.01 -1.85
C VAL A 256 15.43 -3.16 -2.85
N SER A 257 16.73 -3.41 -3.00
CA SER A 257 17.61 -2.68 -3.93
C SER A 257 17.13 -2.78 -5.38
N ASP A 258 16.74 -3.98 -5.84
CA ASP A 258 16.21 -4.20 -7.19
C ASP A 258 14.88 -3.44 -7.41
N MET A 259 13.98 -3.43 -6.39
CA MET A 259 12.73 -2.67 -6.51
C MET A 259 13.02 -1.17 -6.52
N LYS A 260 13.91 -0.68 -5.66
CA LYS A 260 14.32 0.74 -5.64
C LYS A 260 14.90 1.19 -6.98
N ALA A 261 15.70 0.35 -7.63
CA ALA A 261 16.25 0.64 -8.96
C ALA A 261 15.15 0.79 -10.02
N LEU A 262 14.06 0.01 -9.93
CA LEU A 262 12.91 0.15 -10.83
C LEU A 262 12.07 1.41 -10.55
N CYS A 263 12.12 1.97 -9.33
CA CYS A 263 11.42 3.20 -8.95
C CYS A 263 12.17 4.49 -9.35
N GLN A 264 13.31 4.40 -10.02
CA GLN A 264 14.02 5.56 -10.57
C GLN A 264 13.36 6.03 -11.87
N ARG A 265 13.10 7.34 -11.94
CA ARG A 265 12.58 8.04 -13.12
C ARG A 265 13.72 8.53 -14.01
#